data_f47ad783c2d2b51c1b25418926f59e4c
#
_entry.id   f47ad783c2d2b51c1b25418926f59e4c
#
_cell.length_a   1.000
_cell.length_b   1.000
_cell.length_c   1.000
_cell.angle_alpha   90.00
_cell.angle_beta   90.00
_cell.angle_gamma   90.00
#
_symmetry.space_group_name_H-M   'P 1'
#
loop_
_entity.id
_entity.type
_entity.pdbx_description
1 polymer ?
#
loop_
_entity_poly.entity_id
_entity_poly.type
_entity_poly.pdbx_seq_one_letter_code
_entity_poly.pdbx_strand_id
1 'polypeptide(L)'
;VSISFKVSRSTNISADAVGIPVATEGPVPVAVGLGRRELSDRGFDGKVGQTLVLHGLGGSRVVIAVGVGDIAKYGTIEARNAAAALARAAGKAGTLVTGLADIGRGNKADIAQAVVEGIRLATHRYVALKSDKSVAPKLTEVSLAASAANAAAVGRGIQRGVVVADAVCTARDLANMPPAYLTARMMAERAVEIAAATGLGVTVYDKDQLDQMGCGGILGVNKGSTEPPRMVKLTYVPARDAKSGRGRKPHIVLVGKGVMYD
;
A
#
# COMPACT_ATOMS: atom_id res chain seq x y z
N VAL A 1 5.67 -3.15 10.71
CA VAL A 1 6.04 -1.74 10.92
C VAL A 1 5.05 -0.90 10.12
N SER A 2 4.31 -0.02 10.80
CA SER A 2 3.43 0.95 10.16
C SER A 2 4.27 2.13 9.66
N ILE A 3 4.09 2.53 8.41
CA ILE A 3 4.71 3.74 7.84
C ILE A 3 3.71 4.88 7.99
N SER A 4 4.13 5.98 8.61
CA SER A 4 3.34 7.20 8.65
C SER A 4 3.52 8.02 7.37
N PHE A 5 2.42 8.58 6.85
CA PHE A 5 2.44 9.44 5.67
C PHE A 5 1.91 10.83 6.01
N LYS A 6 2.58 11.85 5.54
CA LYS A 6 2.16 13.24 5.75
C LYS A 6 2.38 14.10 4.50
N VAL A 7 1.69 15.23 4.43
CA VAL A 7 1.94 16.25 3.39
C VAL A 7 3.03 17.20 3.90
N SER A 8 3.96 17.55 3.02
CA SER A 8 4.90 18.65 3.23
C SER A 8 4.75 19.71 2.11
N ARG A 9 5.21 20.91 2.35
CA ARG A 9 5.17 21.99 1.34
C ARG A 9 6.38 21.97 0.40
N SER A 10 7.41 21.22 0.74
CA SER A 10 8.68 21.18 0.03
C SER A 10 9.36 19.83 0.21
N THR A 11 10.21 19.46 -0.73
CA THR A 11 11.18 18.38 -0.58
C THR A 11 12.41 18.80 0.22
N ASN A 12 12.55 20.09 0.50
CA ASN A 12 13.66 20.63 1.30
C ASN A 12 13.33 20.60 2.81
N ILE A 13 13.00 19.44 3.32
CA ILE A 13 12.80 19.15 4.75
C ILE A 13 13.84 18.14 5.21
N SER A 14 14.09 18.05 6.51
CA SER A 14 15.00 17.05 7.07
C SER A 14 14.43 15.65 6.80
N ALA A 15 15.17 14.81 6.09
CA ALA A 15 14.86 13.42 5.80
C ALA A 15 16.14 12.69 5.40
N ASP A 16 16.22 11.36 5.69
CA ASP A 16 17.38 10.54 5.33
C ASP A 16 17.52 10.38 3.82
N ALA A 17 16.38 10.35 3.11
CA ALA A 17 16.36 10.24 1.66
C ALA A 17 15.36 11.23 1.03
N VAL A 18 15.72 11.71 -0.17
CA VAL A 18 14.80 12.50 -1.02
C VAL A 18 14.67 11.84 -2.39
N GLY A 19 13.44 11.56 -2.80
CA GLY A 19 13.10 11.05 -4.13
C GLY A 19 12.74 12.19 -5.08
N ILE A 20 13.57 12.43 -6.09
CA ILE A 20 13.36 13.49 -7.09
C ILE A 20 12.83 12.87 -8.38
N PRO A 21 11.58 13.18 -8.79
CA PRO A 21 11.03 12.69 -10.04
C PRO A 21 11.77 13.28 -11.24
N VAL A 22 12.15 12.43 -12.20
CA VAL A 22 12.81 12.81 -13.45
C VAL A 22 12.08 12.16 -14.61
N ALA A 23 11.55 12.98 -15.53
CA ALA A 23 10.90 12.49 -16.74
C ALA A 23 11.94 12.07 -17.81
N THR A 24 11.50 11.31 -18.81
CA THR A 24 12.34 10.94 -19.99
C THR A 24 12.80 12.13 -20.78
N GLU A 25 11.97 13.17 -20.85
CA GLU A 25 12.24 14.41 -21.59
C GLU A 25 12.13 15.65 -20.70
N GLY A 26 12.58 16.78 -21.21
CA GLY A 26 12.53 18.07 -20.52
C GLY A 26 13.69 18.28 -19.53
N PRO A 27 13.63 19.33 -18.71
CA PRO A 27 14.71 19.68 -17.79
C PRO A 27 14.83 18.67 -16.64
N VAL A 28 16.04 18.38 -16.25
CA VAL A 28 16.31 17.63 -15.02
C VAL A 28 16.21 18.59 -13.83
N PRO A 29 15.49 18.24 -12.74
CA PRO A 29 15.41 19.10 -11.57
C PRO A 29 16.80 19.37 -10.97
N VAL A 30 17.10 20.62 -10.64
CA VAL A 30 18.40 21.05 -10.08
C VAL A 30 18.79 20.25 -8.83
N ALA A 31 17.83 19.83 -8.03
CA ALA A 31 18.04 19.04 -6.84
C ALA A 31 18.69 17.66 -7.09
N VAL A 32 18.72 17.18 -8.34
CA VAL A 32 19.45 15.96 -8.73
C VAL A 32 20.96 16.20 -8.77
N GLY A 33 21.40 17.43 -9.07
CA GLY A 33 22.81 17.81 -9.13
C GLY A 33 23.58 17.27 -10.34
N LEU A 34 22.89 16.64 -11.30
CA LEU A 34 23.46 16.08 -12.54
C LEU A 34 22.63 16.52 -13.75
N GLY A 35 23.30 16.69 -14.89
CA GLY A 35 22.64 16.94 -16.17
C GLY A 35 22.11 15.66 -16.82
N ARG A 36 21.28 15.81 -17.86
CA ARG A 36 20.66 14.66 -18.55
C ARG A 36 21.71 13.70 -19.13
N ARG A 37 22.78 14.23 -19.74
CA ARG A 37 23.85 13.42 -20.30
C ARG A 37 24.53 12.58 -19.22
N GLU A 38 24.87 13.18 -18.08
CA GLU A 38 25.52 12.48 -16.96
C GLU A 38 24.64 11.40 -16.35
N LEU A 39 23.31 11.62 -16.33
CA LEU A 39 22.34 10.62 -15.92
C LEU A 39 22.32 9.44 -16.90
N SER A 40 22.28 9.73 -18.21
CA SER A 40 22.28 8.70 -19.26
C SER A 40 23.58 7.89 -19.26
N ASP A 41 24.72 8.54 -19.09
CA ASP A 41 26.04 7.88 -18.99
C ASP A 41 26.10 6.90 -17.78
N ARG A 42 25.23 7.10 -16.78
CA ARG A 42 25.05 6.23 -15.62
C ARG A 42 23.88 5.23 -15.79
N GLY A 43 23.32 5.11 -16.99
CA GLY A 43 22.22 4.20 -17.32
C GLY A 43 20.84 4.64 -16.83
N PHE A 44 20.67 5.95 -16.51
CA PHE A 44 19.40 6.49 -16.06
C PHE A 44 18.80 7.45 -17.11
N ASP A 45 17.72 7.02 -17.76
CA ASP A 45 17.01 7.76 -18.81
C ASP A 45 15.68 8.36 -18.37
N GLY A 46 15.32 8.22 -17.09
CA GLY A 46 14.04 8.68 -16.56
C GLY A 46 12.85 7.77 -16.84
N LYS A 47 13.05 6.55 -17.35
CA LYS A 47 11.98 5.57 -17.59
C LYS A 47 11.32 5.18 -16.27
N VAL A 48 10.01 4.88 -16.29
CA VAL A 48 9.25 4.50 -15.09
C VAL A 48 9.92 3.32 -14.38
N GLY A 49 10.18 3.50 -13.09
CA GLY A 49 10.80 2.46 -12.26
C GLY A 49 12.33 2.45 -12.27
N GLN A 50 12.99 3.23 -13.12
CA GLN A 50 14.41 3.46 -12.98
C GLN A 50 14.72 4.29 -11.73
N THR A 51 15.81 3.99 -11.05
CA THR A 51 16.31 4.78 -9.91
C THR A 51 17.83 4.92 -10.01
N LEU A 52 18.35 6.09 -9.64
CA LEU A 52 19.76 6.32 -9.47
C LEU A 52 20.00 6.94 -8.08
N VAL A 53 20.74 6.22 -7.24
CA VAL A 53 21.08 6.67 -5.89
C VAL A 53 22.34 7.50 -5.94
N LEU A 54 22.27 8.74 -5.43
CA LEU A 54 23.35 9.72 -5.45
C LEU A 54 23.75 10.06 -4.02
N HIS A 55 24.97 9.71 -3.66
CA HIS A 55 25.55 10.00 -2.34
C HIS A 55 26.37 11.29 -2.40
N GLY A 56 26.40 12.06 -1.33
CA GLY A 56 27.27 13.22 -1.18
C GLY A 56 26.76 14.54 -1.79
N LEU A 57 25.68 14.53 -2.55
CA LEU A 57 25.13 15.73 -3.18
C LEU A 57 24.19 16.54 -2.26
N GLY A 58 23.73 15.96 -1.16
CA GLY A 58 22.76 16.56 -0.24
C GLY A 58 23.22 16.61 1.22
N GLY A 59 24.51 16.64 1.47
CA GLY A 59 25.06 16.50 2.83
C GLY A 59 24.91 15.06 3.35
N SER A 60 24.29 14.87 4.53
CA SER A 60 24.10 13.53 5.11
C SER A 60 22.94 12.73 4.48
N ARG A 61 22.05 13.38 3.70
CA ARG A 61 20.90 12.70 3.08
C ARG A 61 21.23 12.10 1.72
N VAL A 62 20.54 11.02 1.38
CA VAL A 62 20.64 10.36 0.08
C VAL A 62 19.68 11.01 -0.91
N VAL A 63 20.18 11.43 -2.09
CA VAL A 63 19.33 11.89 -3.21
C VAL A 63 19.09 10.71 -4.14
N ILE A 64 17.83 10.47 -4.49
CA ILE A 64 17.45 9.39 -5.40
C ILE A 64 16.70 10.01 -6.58
N ALA A 65 17.31 9.99 -7.77
CA ALA A 65 16.59 10.27 -9.00
C ALA A 65 15.65 9.10 -9.29
N VAL A 66 14.37 9.38 -9.51
CA VAL A 66 13.37 8.36 -9.83
C VAL A 66 12.69 8.66 -11.15
N GLY A 67 12.77 7.71 -12.08
CA GLY A 67 12.19 7.82 -13.40
C GLY A 67 10.67 7.75 -13.37
N VAL A 68 10.02 8.71 -14.00
CA VAL A 68 8.56 8.82 -14.06
C VAL A 68 8.00 8.65 -15.48
N GLY A 69 8.89 8.44 -16.47
CA GLY A 69 8.51 8.27 -17.88
C GLY A 69 8.13 9.60 -18.53
N ASP A 70 7.22 9.53 -19.50
CA ASP A 70 6.62 10.70 -20.16
C ASP A 70 5.67 11.41 -19.17
N ILE A 71 6.00 12.65 -18.83
CA ILE A 71 5.22 13.44 -17.88
C ILE A 71 3.78 13.70 -18.34
N ALA A 72 3.53 13.71 -19.65
CA ALA A 72 2.20 13.89 -20.22
C ALA A 72 1.29 12.66 -19.98
N LYS A 73 1.90 11.48 -19.83
CA LYS A 73 1.22 10.20 -19.55
C LYS A 73 1.27 9.79 -18.09
N TYR A 74 1.87 10.61 -17.24
CA TYR A 74 2.01 10.30 -15.83
C TYR A 74 0.65 10.20 -15.14
N GLY A 75 0.28 8.98 -14.79
CA GLY A 75 -0.97 8.62 -14.13
C GLY A 75 -0.73 7.77 -12.87
N THR A 76 -1.77 7.10 -12.42
CA THR A 76 -1.72 6.28 -11.19
C THR A 76 -0.82 5.05 -11.33
N ILE A 77 -0.69 4.48 -12.52
CA ILE A 77 0.17 3.32 -12.80
C ILE A 77 1.64 3.73 -12.69
N GLU A 78 2.04 4.79 -13.38
CA GLU A 78 3.40 5.32 -13.37
C GLU A 78 3.79 5.77 -11.95
N ALA A 79 2.88 6.47 -11.27
CA ALA A 79 3.06 6.93 -9.89
C ALA A 79 3.31 5.78 -8.92
N ARG A 80 2.50 4.72 -8.99
CA ARG A 80 2.66 3.52 -8.15
C ARG A 80 3.99 2.83 -8.40
N ASN A 81 4.35 2.64 -9.67
CA ASN A 81 5.58 1.95 -10.05
C ASN A 81 6.84 2.76 -9.68
N ALA A 82 6.85 4.06 -9.95
CA ALA A 82 7.94 4.96 -9.56
C ALA A 82 8.11 5.02 -8.03
N ALA A 83 7.00 5.12 -7.30
CA ALA A 83 7.01 5.13 -5.84
C ALA A 83 7.50 3.80 -5.24
N ALA A 84 7.13 2.68 -5.83
CA ALA A 84 7.62 1.36 -5.43
C ALA A 84 9.12 1.21 -5.67
N ALA A 85 9.63 1.69 -6.81
CA ALA A 85 11.05 1.69 -7.12
C ALA A 85 11.84 2.60 -6.16
N LEU A 86 11.33 3.82 -5.91
CA LEU A 86 11.89 4.75 -4.95
C LEU A 86 12.00 4.14 -3.55
N ALA A 87 10.94 3.51 -3.05
CA ALA A 87 10.93 2.91 -1.72
C ALA A 87 11.95 1.77 -1.58
N ARG A 88 12.15 0.98 -2.64
CA ARG A 88 13.22 -0.04 -2.67
C ARG A 88 14.62 0.58 -2.69
N ALA A 89 14.81 1.64 -3.49
CA ALA A 89 16.08 2.36 -3.60
C ALA A 89 16.46 3.13 -2.32
N ALA A 90 15.47 3.57 -1.54
CA ALA A 90 15.68 4.23 -0.26
C ALA A 90 16.38 3.32 0.78
N GLY A 91 16.31 2.00 0.60
CA GLY A 91 17.13 1.03 1.32
C GLY A 91 17.02 1.10 2.84
N LYS A 92 18.03 1.69 3.49
CA LYS A 92 18.12 1.79 4.95
C LYS A 92 17.57 3.09 5.53
N ALA A 93 17.03 3.99 4.71
CA ALA A 93 16.47 5.26 5.18
C ALA A 93 15.27 5.02 6.12
N GLY A 94 15.25 5.71 7.23
CA GLY A 94 14.11 5.74 8.16
C GLY A 94 13.02 6.72 7.70
N THR A 95 13.44 7.80 7.04
CA THR A 95 12.57 8.89 6.58
C THR A 95 12.79 9.19 5.10
N LEU A 96 11.69 9.44 4.37
CA LEU A 96 11.71 9.72 2.92
C LEU A 96 10.83 10.91 2.61
N VAL A 97 11.30 11.80 1.72
CA VAL A 97 10.47 12.84 1.13
C VAL A 97 10.46 12.74 -0.39
N THR A 98 9.33 12.99 -1.04
CA THR A 98 9.24 12.98 -2.51
C THR A 98 8.14 13.88 -3.04
N GLY A 99 8.33 14.42 -4.25
CA GLY A 99 7.33 15.21 -5.00
C GLY A 99 6.48 14.38 -5.97
N LEU A 100 6.54 13.06 -5.97
CA LEU A 100 5.81 12.19 -6.91
C LEU A 100 4.30 12.43 -6.95
N ALA A 101 3.70 12.89 -5.85
CA ALA A 101 2.26 13.13 -5.76
C ALA A 101 1.79 14.43 -6.45
N ASP A 102 2.70 15.36 -6.74
CA ASP A 102 2.35 16.70 -7.23
C ASP A 102 2.74 16.96 -8.69
N ILE A 103 3.31 15.99 -9.39
CA ILE A 103 3.65 16.09 -10.81
C ILE A 103 2.53 15.60 -11.73
N GLY A 104 2.68 15.84 -13.04
CA GLY A 104 1.70 15.46 -14.06
C GLY A 104 0.36 16.23 -13.97
N ARG A 105 -0.59 15.89 -14.85
CA ARG A 105 -1.89 16.57 -14.98
C ARG A 105 -3.06 15.81 -14.34
N GLY A 106 -2.84 14.57 -13.85
CA GLY A 106 -3.89 13.73 -13.27
C GLY A 106 -4.45 14.27 -11.95
N ASN A 107 -5.53 13.66 -11.48
CA ASN A 107 -6.13 13.96 -10.18
C ASN A 107 -5.12 13.71 -9.05
N LYS A 108 -4.79 14.74 -8.29
CA LYS A 108 -3.73 14.68 -7.26
C LYS A 108 -4.06 13.74 -6.10
N ALA A 109 -5.34 13.55 -5.79
CA ALA A 109 -5.72 12.59 -4.77
C ALA A 109 -5.50 11.14 -5.24
N ASP A 110 -5.81 10.83 -6.50
CA ASP A 110 -5.62 9.49 -7.05
C ASP A 110 -4.13 9.19 -7.26
N ILE A 111 -3.34 10.17 -7.71
CA ILE A 111 -1.89 10.06 -7.81
C ILE A 111 -1.27 9.84 -6.43
N ALA A 112 -1.64 10.62 -5.42
CA ALA A 112 -1.12 10.48 -4.06
C ALA A 112 -1.48 9.12 -3.45
N GLN A 113 -2.71 8.63 -3.67
CA GLN A 113 -3.11 7.28 -3.28
C GLN A 113 -2.18 6.23 -3.91
N ALA A 114 -1.95 6.32 -5.21
CA ALA A 114 -1.08 5.39 -5.93
C ALA A 114 0.38 5.43 -5.42
N VAL A 115 0.90 6.61 -5.08
CA VAL A 115 2.24 6.77 -4.47
C VAL A 115 2.30 6.07 -3.12
N VAL A 116 1.32 6.27 -2.25
CA VAL A 116 1.24 5.60 -0.92
C VAL A 116 1.18 4.09 -1.08
N GLU A 117 0.31 3.59 -1.96
CA GLU A 117 0.21 2.16 -2.27
C GLU A 117 1.55 1.61 -2.77
N GLY A 118 2.20 2.30 -3.72
CA GLY A 118 3.49 1.90 -4.26
C GLY A 118 4.55 1.74 -3.17
N ILE A 119 4.71 2.74 -2.30
CA ILE A 119 5.68 2.71 -1.21
C ILE A 119 5.34 1.59 -0.21
N ARG A 120 4.09 1.57 0.28
CA ARG A 120 3.67 0.65 1.33
C ARG A 120 3.77 -0.82 0.90
N LEU A 121 3.34 -1.11 -0.34
CA LEU A 121 3.36 -2.47 -0.88
C LEU A 121 4.78 -2.93 -1.27
N ALA A 122 5.67 -2.02 -1.70
CA ALA A 122 7.06 -2.34 -2.01
C ALA A 122 7.91 -2.61 -0.76
N THR A 123 7.55 -2.01 0.36
CA THR A 123 8.24 -2.19 1.64
C THR A 123 7.66 -3.31 2.50
N HIS A 124 6.50 -3.86 2.12
CA HIS A 124 5.90 -4.96 2.87
C HIS A 124 6.84 -6.18 2.94
N ARG A 125 7.01 -6.72 4.14
CA ARG A 125 7.75 -7.96 4.42
C ARG A 125 7.01 -8.76 5.49
N TYR A 126 6.75 -10.03 5.21
CA TYR A 126 6.25 -10.96 6.20
C TYR A 126 7.42 -11.46 7.07
N VAL A 127 7.49 -10.99 8.30
CA VAL A 127 8.60 -11.27 9.22
C VAL A 127 8.15 -11.97 10.50
N ALA A 128 6.87 -12.35 10.61
CA ALA A 128 6.32 -12.91 11.84
C ALA A 128 7.07 -14.15 12.33
N LEU A 129 7.46 -15.04 11.40
CA LEU A 129 8.16 -16.29 11.69
C LEU A 129 9.67 -16.22 11.41
N LYS A 130 10.23 -15.04 11.14
CA LYS A 130 11.68 -14.89 10.96
C LYS A 130 12.38 -14.73 12.30
N SER A 131 13.46 -15.47 12.52
CA SER A 131 14.36 -15.30 13.67
C SER A 131 15.12 -13.98 13.54
N ASP A 132 15.62 -13.67 12.33
CA ASP A 132 16.26 -12.40 12.02
C ASP A 132 15.22 -11.35 11.63
N LYS A 133 15.01 -10.37 12.50
CA LYS A 133 14.11 -9.22 12.29
C LYS A 133 14.78 -8.06 11.53
N SER A 134 16.08 -8.13 11.25
CA SER A 134 16.82 -7.07 10.53
C SER A 134 16.34 -6.87 9.09
N VAL A 135 15.70 -7.89 8.51
CA VAL A 135 15.05 -7.84 7.19
C VAL A 135 13.79 -6.97 7.14
N ALA A 136 13.29 -6.53 8.30
CA ALA A 136 12.16 -5.62 8.35
C ALA A 136 12.52 -4.26 7.72
N PRO A 137 11.57 -3.61 7.02
CA PRO A 137 11.79 -2.29 6.44
C PRO A 137 12.19 -1.28 7.52
N LYS A 138 13.16 -0.42 7.18
CA LYS A 138 13.61 0.67 8.05
C LYS A 138 12.73 1.91 7.94
N LEU A 139 12.06 2.11 6.78
CA LEU A 139 11.24 3.27 6.50
C LEU A 139 10.04 3.34 7.44
N THR A 140 9.97 4.41 8.22
CA THR A 140 8.91 4.66 9.21
C THR A 140 8.07 5.90 8.90
N GLU A 141 8.63 6.85 8.14
CA GLU A 141 7.94 8.08 7.79
C GLU A 141 8.17 8.48 6.33
N VAL A 142 7.11 8.91 5.66
CA VAL A 142 7.14 9.44 4.29
C VAL A 142 6.40 10.76 4.22
N SER A 143 7.07 11.77 3.66
CA SER A 143 6.49 13.08 3.36
C SER A 143 6.24 13.21 1.85
N LEU A 144 5.00 13.47 1.45
CA LEU A 144 4.65 13.81 0.08
C LEU A 144 4.63 15.33 -0.06
N ALA A 145 5.61 15.85 -0.78
CA ALA A 145 5.69 17.29 -1.06
C ALA A 145 4.62 17.68 -2.08
N ALA A 146 3.84 18.72 -1.74
CA ALA A 146 2.79 19.24 -2.57
C ALA A 146 2.70 20.77 -2.48
N SER A 147 2.35 21.41 -3.59
CA SER A 147 2.01 22.81 -3.64
C SER A 147 0.80 23.14 -2.75
N ALA A 148 0.67 24.36 -2.32
CA ALA A 148 -0.45 24.80 -1.48
C ALA A 148 -1.81 24.48 -2.13
N ALA A 149 -1.91 24.62 -3.46
CA ALA A 149 -3.13 24.34 -4.23
C ALA A 149 -3.51 22.83 -4.17
N ASN A 150 -2.54 21.93 -4.11
CA ASN A 150 -2.75 20.49 -4.20
C ASN A 150 -2.69 19.77 -2.84
N ALA A 151 -2.21 20.43 -1.79
CA ALA A 151 -1.99 19.83 -0.47
C ALA A 151 -3.21 19.11 0.11
N ALA A 152 -4.40 19.71 0.01
CA ALA A 152 -5.64 19.09 0.48
C ALA A 152 -6.02 17.83 -0.32
N ALA A 153 -5.83 17.85 -1.65
CA ALA A 153 -6.08 16.69 -2.51
C ALA A 153 -5.08 15.56 -2.20
N VAL A 154 -3.80 15.88 -2.07
CA VAL A 154 -2.75 14.92 -1.68
C VAL A 154 -3.06 14.31 -0.32
N GLY A 155 -3.49 15.11 0.67
CA GLY A 155 -3.89 14.63 2.00
C GLY A 155 -5.04 13.60 1.92
N ARG A 156 -6.08 13.84 1.13
CA ARG A 156 -7.17 12.87 0.90
C ARG A 156 -6.65 11.58 0.24
N GLY A 157 -5.74 11.72 -0.73
CA GLY A 157 -5.12 10.58 -1.39
C GLY A 157 -4.30 9.73 -0.43
N ILE A 158 -3.53 10.35 0.47
CA ILE A 158 -2.79 9.66 1.53
C ILE A 158 -3.74 8.81 2.39
N GLN A 159 -4.83 9.40 2.88
CA GLN A 159 -5.79 8.69 3.73
C GLN A 159 -6.36 7.45 3.04
N ARG A 160 -6.81 7.57 1.78
CA ARG A 160 -7.31 6.43 1.00
C ARG A 160 -6.22 5.40 0.72
N GLY A 161 -5.01 5.85 0.36
CA GLY A 161 -3.89 4.99 0.03
C GLY A 161 -3.43 4.14 1.22
N VAL A 162 -3.41 4.70 2.42
CA VAL A 162 -3.08 3.96 3.66
C VAL A 162 -4.10 2.85 3.90
N VAL A 163 -5.40 3.16 3.84
CA VAL A 163 -6.46 2.16 4.06
C VAL A 163 -6.36 1.01 3.06
N VAL A 164 -6.24 1.33 1.77
CA VAL A 164 -6.15 0.32 0.70
C VAL A 164 -4.87 -0.51 0.83
N ALA A 165 -3.73 0.14 1.03
CA ALA A 165 -2.45 -0.56 1.12
C ALA A 165 -2.36 -1.44 2.37
N ASP A 166 -2.88 -1.01 3.52
CA ASP A 166 -2.89 -1.81 4.74
C ASP A 166 -3.84 -3.01 4.62
N ALA A 167 -4.98 -2.87 3.94
CA ALA A 167 -5.86 -4.00 3.63
C ALA A 167 -5.14 -5.03 2.73
N VAL A 168 -4.42 -4.58 1.70
CA VAL A 168 -3.61 -5.48 0.85
C VAL A 168 -2.46 -6.12 1.62
N CYS A 169 -1.79 -5.40 2.52
CA CYS A 169 -0.76 -5.96 3.38
C CYS A 169 -1.33 -7.04 4.32
N THR A 170 -2.51 -6.80 4.89
CA THR A 170 -3.22 -7.80 5.72
C THR A 170 -3.52 -9.07 4.92
N ALA A 171 -4.02 -8.93 3.69
CA ALA A 171 -4.26 -10.08 2.81
C ALA A 171 -2.96 -10.84 2.48
N ARG A 172 -1.85 -10.11 2.24
CA ARG A 172 -0.53 -10.71 2.01
C ARG A 172 0.00 -11.43 3.25
N ASP A 173 -0.20 -10.87 4.44
CA ASP A 173 0.20 -11.52 5.69
C ASP A 173 -0.55 -12.84 5.90
N LEU A 174 -1.86 -12.85 5.66
CA LEU A 174 -2.67 -14.06 5.72
C LEU A 174 -2.23 -15.10 4.68
N ALA A 175 -1.97 -14.67 3.43
CA ALA A 175 -1.51 -15.56 2.37
C ALA A 175 -0.08 -16.12 2.59
N ASN A 176 0.76 -15.39 3.32
CA ASN A 176 2.13 -15.82 3.65
C ASN A 176 2.21 -16.66 4.94
N MET A 177 1.14 -16.69 5.72
CA MET A 177 1.10 -17.47 6.95
C MET A 177 1.00 -18.98 6.62
N PRO A 178 1.90 -19.81 7.14
CA PRO A 178 1.82 -21.26 6.92
C PRO A 178 0.52 -21.86 7.47
N PRO A 179 -0.01 -22.91 6.87
CA PRO A 179 -1.31 -23.52 7.26
C PRO A 179 -1.37 -23.96 8.71
N ALA A 180 -0.28 -24.44 9.29
CA ALA A 180 -0.21 -24.76 10.71
C ALA A 180 -0.46 -23.56 11.65
N TYR A 181 -0.30 -22.33 11.15
CA TYR A 181 -0.54 -21.08 11.88
C TYR A 181 -1.76 -20.31 11.38
N LEU A 182 -2.42 -20.77 10.32
CA LEU A 182 -3.65 -20.17 9.81
C LEU A 182 -4.68 -21.26 9.51
N THR A 183 -5.26 -21.81 10.56
CA THR A 183 -6.39 -22.73 10.46
C THR A 183 -7.71 -22.00 10.25
N ALA A 184 -8.79 -22.71 9.95
CA ALA A 184 -10.13 -22.11 9.79
C ALA A 184 -10.56 -21.32 11.04
N ARG A 185 -10.24 -21.83 12.23
CA ARG A 185 -10.49 -21.16 13.51
C ARG A 185 -9.70 -19.86 13.62
N MET A 186 -8.39 -19.88 13.35
CA MET A 186 -7.54 -18.68 13.42
C MET A 186 -7.93 -17.62 12.39
N MET A 187 -8.36 -18.04 11.20
CA MET A 187 -8.89 -17.11 10.20
C MET A 187 -10.18 -16.42 10.68
N ALA A 188 -11.07 -17.16 11.36
CA ALA A 188 -12.26 -16.59 11.96
C ALA A 188 -11.93 -15.64 13.11
N GLU A 189 -10.99 -15.99 13.98
CA GLU A 189 -10.49 -15.09 15.05
C GLU A 189 -9.93 -13.80 14.46
N ARG A 190 -9.13 -13.89 13.38
CA ARG A 190 -8.59 -12.73 12.70
C ARG A 190 -9.69 -11.83 12.09
N ALA A 191 -10.74 -12.44 11.56
CA ALA A 191 -11.89 -11.68 11.05
C ALA A 191 -12.64 -10.94 12.17
N VAL A 192 -12.75 -11.53 13.35
CA VAL A 192 -13.32 -10.89 14.55
C VAL A 192 -12.48 -9.69 14.99
N GLU A 193 -11.14 -9.83 15.02
CA GLU A 193 -10.23 -8.72 15.34
C GLU A 193 -10.37 -7.57 14.34
N ILE A 194 -10.41 -7.88 13.04
CA ILE A 194 -10.60 -6.86 11.99
C ILE A 194 -11.95 -6.17 12.16
N ALA A 195 -13.02 -6.93 12.41
CA ALA A 195 -14.36 -6.37 12.61
C ALA A 195 -14.39 -5.43 13.81
N ALA A 196 -13.79 -5.81 14.92
CA ALA A 196 -13.69 -4.96 16.12
C ALA A 196 -12.91 -3.66 15.85
N ALA A 197 -11.81 -3.74 15.09
CA ALA A 197 -10.97 -2.58 14.76
C ALA A 197 -11.63 -1.62 13.75
N THR A 198 -12.56 -2.12 12.91
CA THR A 198 -13.15 -1.35 11.80
C THR A 198 -14.64 -1.05 11.95
N GLY A 199 -15.28 -1.52 13.02
CA GLY A 199 -16.70 -1.33 13.27
C GLY A 199 -17.62 -2.15 12.35
N LEU A 200 -17.11 -3.25 11.77
CA LEU A 200 -17.91 -4.20 11.00
C LEU A 200 -18.72 -5.12 11.94
N GLY A 201 -19.93 -5.50 11.53
CA GLY A 201 -20.62 -6.63 12.11
C GLY A 201 -19.94 -7.93 11.70
N VAL A 202 -19.79 -8.88 12.63
CA VAL A 202 -19.21 -10.19 12.35
C VAL A 202 -20.11 -11.30 12.89
N THR A 203 -20.27 -12.36 12.09
CA THR A 203 -20.89 -13.63 12.52
C THR A 203 -19.98 -14.77 12.09
N VAL A 204 -19.63 -15.65 13.02
CA VAL A 204 -18.86 -16.86 12.77
C VAL A 204 -19.78 -18.04 12.95
N TYR A 205 -19.92 -18.87 11.92
CA TYR A 205 -20.67 -20.12 11.99
C TYR A 205 -19.70 -21.30 12.18
N ASP A 206 -19.97 -22.12 13.19
CA ASP A 206 -19.22 -23.34 13.47
C ASP A 206 -19.75 -24.55 12.66
N LYS A 207 -19.17 -25.73 12.89
CA LYS A 207 -19.53 -26.95 12.18
C LYS A 207 -20.98 -27.33 12.37
N ASP A 208 -21.49 -27.25 13.60
CA ASP A 208 -22.85 -27.69 13.92
C ASP A 208 -23.91 -26.75 13.32
N GLN A 209 -23.64 -25.45 13.36
CA GLN A 209 -24.45 -24.44 12.70
C GLN A 209 -24.45 -24.61 11.17
N LEU A 210 -23.30 -24.94 10.58
CA LEU A 210 -23.17 -25.20 9.15
C LEU A 210 -23.97 -26.45 8.73
N ASP A 211 -24.00 -27.48 9.58
CA ASP A 211 -24.79 -28.70 9.35
C ASP A 211 -26.28 -28.39 9.39
N GLN A 212 -26.74 -27.67 10.41
CA GLN A 212 -28.13 -27.22 10.55
C GLN A 212 -28.58 -26.35 9.38
N MET A 213 -27.67 -25.56 8.78
CA MET A 213 -27.93 -24.73 7.61
C MET A 213 -27.89 -25.51 6.29
N GLY A 214 -27.56 -26.78 6.29
CA GLY A 214 -27.44 -27.61 5.09
C GLY A 214 -26.22 -27.26 4.23
N CYS A 215 -25.15 -26.71 4.81
CA CYS A 215 -23.95 -26.29 4.10
C CYS A 215 -23.03 -27.47 3.69
N GLY A 216 -23.61 -28.46 3.01
CA GLY A 216 -22.93 -29.72 2.66
C GLY A 216 -21.64 -29.54 1.86
N GLY A 217 -21.53 -28.49 1.04
CA GLY A 217 -20.30 -28.19 0.29
C GLY A 217 -19.12 -27.89 1.20
N ILE A 218 -19.29 -27.04 2.22
CA ILE A 218 -18.24 -26.72 3.19
C ILE A 218 -17.88 -27.94 4.04
N LEU A 219 -18.90 -28.64 4.53
CA LEU A 219 -18.73 -29.84 5.35
C LEU A 219 -18.04 -30.96 4.57
N GLY A 220 -18.40 -31.16 3.29
CA GLY A 220 -17.81 -32.16 2.42
C GLY A 220 -16.33 -31.91 2.14
N VAL A 221 -15.95 -30.66 1.87
CA VAL A 221 -14.54 -30.27 1.65
C VAL A 221 -13.72 -30.45 2.93
N ASN A 222 -14.30 -30.16 4.09
CA ASN A 222 -13.61 -30.29 5.37
C ASN A 222 -13.52 -31.72 5.92
N LYS A 223 -14.15 -32.71 5.28
CA LYS A 223 -14.33 -34.07 5.84
C LYS A 223 -13.02 -34.79 6.21
N GLY A 224 -11.92 -34.46 5.53
CA GLY A 224 -10.60 -35.03 5.78
C GLY A 224 -9.73 -34.23 6.76
N SER A 225 -10.17 -33.06 7.19
CA SER A 225 -9.40 -32.18 8.07
C SER A 225 -9.66 -32.49 9.55
N THR A 226 -8.62 -32.37 10.38
CA THR A 226 -8.74 -32.40 11.85
C THR A 226 -9.25 -31.08 12.42
N GLU A 227 -9.09 -29.97 11.68
CA GLU A 227 -9.60 -28.67 12.07
C GLU A 227 -11.05 -28.48 11.61
N PRO A 228 -11.98 -28.13 12.51
CA PRO A 228 -13.38 -27.95 12.13
C PRO A 228 -13.57 -26.70 11.24
N PRO A 229 -14.51 -26.77 10.28
CA PRO A 229 -14.73 -25.67 9.32
C PRO A 229 -15.32 -24.45 10.00
N ARG A 230 -15.15 -23.29 9.37
CA ARG A 230 -15.80 -22.04 9.75
C ARG A 230 -16.36 -21.35 8.51
N MET A 231 -17.48 -20.66 8.68
CA MET A 231 -17.95 -19.66 7.74
C MET A 231 -18.03 -18.32 8.46
N VAL A 232 -17.45 -17.30 7.87
CA VAL A 232 -17.43 -15.94 8.43
C VAL A 232 -18.25 -15.00 7.57
N LYS A 233 -19.19 -14.30 8.19
CA LYS A 233 -19.95 -13.22 7.56
C LYS A 233 -19.53 -11.89 8.18
N LEU A 234 -18.93 -11.01 7.36
CA LEU A 234 -18.68 -9.62 7.70
C LEU A 234 -19.76 -8.74 7.10
N THR A 235 -20.24 -7.78 7.87
CA THR A 235 -21.32 -6.89 7.43
C THR A 235 -20.91 -5.44 7.64
N TYR A 236 -20.95 -4.65 6.57
CA TYR A 236 -20.81 -3.20 6.62
C TYR A 236 -22.15 -2.53 6.36
N VAL A 237 -22.58 -1.73 7.29
CA VAL A 237 -23.76 -0.88 7.14
C VAL A 237 -23.32 0.57 7.18
N PRO A 238 -23.32 1.29 6.05
CA PRO A 238 -22.90 2.69 6.04
C PRO A 238 -23.85 3.53 6.90
N ALA A 239 -23.31 4.56 7.57
CA ALA A 239 -24.12 5.56 8.24
C ALA A 239 -25.16 6.14 7.24
N ARG A 240 -26.40 6.32 7.69
CA ARG A 240 -27.45 6.89 6.84
C ARG A 240 -27.06 8.33 6.47
N ASP A 241 -26.75 8.55 5.22
CA ASP A 241 -26.65 9.89 4.67
C ASP A 241 -28.06 10.49 4.64
N ALA A 242 -28.28 11.55 5.39
CA ALA A 242 -29.58 12.26 5.45
C ALA A 242 -30.04 12.78 4.07
N LYS A 243 -29.14 12.81 3.08
CA LYS A 243 -29.38 13.25 1.70
C LYS A 243 -29.65 12.13 0.70
N SER A 244 -29.58 10.86 1.09
CA SER A 244 -29.86 9.77 0.15
C SER A 244 -31.37 9.62 -0.04
N GLY A 245 -31.83 9.94 -1.26
CA GLY A 245 -33.24 9.83 -1.67
C GLY A 245 -33.85 8.46 -1.42
N ARG A 246 -35.16 8.36 -1.52
CA ARG A 246 -36.07 7.20 -1.21
C ARG A 246 -35.78 5.90 -2.02
N GLY A 247 -34.59 5.65 -2.52
CA GLY A 247 -34.28 4.43 -3.27
C GLY A 247 -33.78 3.28 -2.39
N ARG A 248 -34.17 2.04 -2.72
CA ARG A 248 -33.65 0.81 -2.11
C ARG A 248 -32.15 0.73 -2.39
N LYS A 249 -31.31 0.77 -1.33
CA LYS A 249 -29.85 0.65 -1.48
C LYS A 249 -29.52 -0.76 -1.99
N PRO A 250 -28.63 -0.91 -2.98
CA PRO A 250 -28.22 -2.22 -3.45
C PRO A 250 -27.45 -2.96 -2.33
N HIS A 251 -27.73 -4.25 -2.18
CA HIS A 251 -26.90 -5.15 -1.39
C HIS A 251 -25.78 -5.67 -2.30
N ILE A 252 -24.53 -5.48 -1.88
CA ILE A 252 -23.35 -6.05 -2.53
C ILE A 252 -22.85 -7.16 -1.62
N VAL A 253 -22.71 -8.36 -2.16
CA VAL A 253 -22.19 -9.53 -1.45
C VAL A 253 -20.92 -9.97 -2.16
N LEU A 254 -19.81 -10.08 -1.40
CA LEU A 254 -18.57 -10.66 -1.85
C LEU A 254 -18.44 -12.04 -1.23
N VAL A 255 -18.30 -13.07 -2.07
CA VAL A 255 -18.15 -14.45 -1.63
C VAL A 255 -16.72 -14.90 -1.92
N GLY A 256 -16.00 -15.31 -0.87
CA GLY A 256 -14.66 -15.83 -0.95
C GLY A 256 -14.62 -17.30 -0.50
N LYS A 257 -13.91 -18.15 -1.25
CA LYS A 257 -13.59 -19.52 -0.83
C LYS A 257 -12.23 -19.51 -0.12
N GLY A 258 -12.23 -19.90 1.16
CA GLY A 258 -11.02 -20.04 1.96
C GLY A 258 -10.65 -21.51 2.08
N VAL A 259 -9.87 -22.06 1.16
CA VAL A 259 -9.27 -23.40 1.30
C VAL A 259 -7.92 -23.19 1.98
N MET A 260 -7.83 -23.70 3.22
CA MET A 260 -6.56 -23.82 3.92
C MET A 260 -5.89 -25.13 3.46
N TYR A 261 -4.60 -25.08 3.22
CA TYR A 261 -3.83 -26.28 2.96
C TYR A 261 -3.58 -26.99 4.30
N ASP A 262 -3.95 -28.26 4.37
CA ASP A 262 -3.74 -29.10 5.56
C ASP A 262 -2.38 -29.81 5.49
#